data_0e0d04b7bf89ccfe466fd06e783af9ff
#
_entry.id   0e0d04b7bf89ccfe466fd06e783af9ff
#
_cell.length_a   1.000
_cell.length_b   1.000
_cell.length_c   1.000
_cell.angle_alpha   90.00
_cell.angle_beta   90.00
_cell.angle_gamma   90.00
#
_symmetry.space_group_name_H-M   'P 1'
#
loop_
_entity.id
_entity.type
_entity.pdbx_description
1 polymer ?
#
loop_
_entity_poly.entity_id
_entity_poly.type
_entity_poly.pdbx_seq_one_letter_code
_entity_poly.pdbx_strand_id
1 'polypeptide(L)'
;HLVEHGVKKIFVGVGGSATNDGGIGMAAGLGYEFFDENNHRLRPVGSSLGRVARISAERVPTFLNNIGIEILTDVSNPLCGQQGATQIFGRQKGLSEWLLSSVDQEMRKFYELANPQILTQAGAGAGGGMAAGLVTFAKGKVVSGIDTCLDLLDFDRRVKEADLVVVGEGRMDKQSLAGKAPVGIARRTPKEIPVLAICGSLADDLPPFPRENIQAAFPIISQVADLDVTLAQARENLVRTARNIGNLLDI
;
A
#
# COMPACT_ATOMS: atom_id res chain seq x y z
N HIS A 1 5.54 -22.73 -4.51
CA HIS A 1 6.99 -22.68 -4.31
C HIS A 1 7.36 -22.39 -2.85
N LEU A 2 7.00 -21.22 -2.26
CA LEU A 2 7.34 -20.90 -0.87
C LEU A 2 6.87 -21.98 0.13
N VAL A 3 5.69 -22.51 -0.07
CA VAL A 3 5.11 -23.58 0.77
C VAL A 3 5.88 -24.91 0.66
N GLU A 4 6.31 -25.26 -0.55
CA GLU A 4 7.15 -26.44 -0.81
C GLU A 4 8.51 -26.35 -0.07
N HIS A 5 8.98 -25.11 0.22
CA HIS A 5 10.18 -24.85 1.01
C HIS A 5 9.91 -24.71 2.52
N GLY A 6 8.74 -25.13 2.99
CA GLY A 6 8.41 -25.17 4.41
C GLY A 6 8.06 -23.83 5.07
N VAL A 7 7.80 -22.79 4.28
CA VAL A 7 7.42 -21.46 4.77
C VAL A 7 6.09 -21.55 5.50
N LYS A 8 6.01 -20.96 6.70
CA LYS A 8 4.82 -20.93 7.56
C LYS A 8 4.10 -19.57 7.54
N LYS A 9 4.80 -18.51 7.15
CA LYS A 9 4.28 -17.15 7.10
C LYS A 9 4.75 -16.46 5.82
N ILE A 10 3.82 -15.78 5.15
CA ILE A 10 4.09 -15.04 3.90
C ILE A 10 3.66 -13.60 4.10
N PHE A 11 4.55 -12.67 3.81
CA PHE A 11 4.25 -11.26 3.72
C PHE A 11 4.00 -10.90 2.26
N VAL A 12 2.87 -10.22 1.98
CA VAL A 12 2.47 -9.83 0.62
C VAL A 12 2.34 -8.34 0.54
N GLY A 13 3.30 -7.67 -0.09
CA GLY A 13 3.19 -6.26 -0.45
C GLY A 13 2.26 -6.09 -1.66
N VAL A 14 1.23 -5.25 -1.54
CA VAL A 14 0.22 -5.03 -2.60
C VAL A 14 0.37 -3.69 -3.32
N GLY A 15 1.42 -2.92 -3.00
CA GLY A 15 1.75 -1.67 -3.67
C GLY A 15 2.24 -1.88 -5.11
N GLY A 16 2.10 -0.85 -5.97
CA GLY A 16 2.60 -0.86 -7.35
C GLY A 16 1.87 -1.83 -8.30
N SER A 17 0.70 -2.36 -7.93
CA SER A 17 -0.06 -3.28 -8.76
C SER A 17 -0.71 -2.58 -9.98
N ALA A 18 -0.80 -3.30 -11.12
CA ALA A 18 -1.48 -2.83 -12.32
C ALA A 18 -2.92 -3.37 -12.45
N THR A 19 -3.36 -4.24 -11.56
CA THR A 19 -4.67 -4.89 -11.59
C THR A 19 -5.73 -4.08 -10.85
N ASN A 20 -6.99 -4.20 -11.30
CA ASN A 20 -8.19 -3.73 -10.61
C ASN A 20 -9.30 -4.78 -10.82
N ASP A 21 -9.07 -5.98 -10.30
CA ASP A 21 -9.87 -7.18 -10.54
C ASP A 21 -10.41 -7.82 -9.26
N GLY A 22 -10.27 -7.12 -8.11
CA GLY A 22 -10.71 -7.66 -6.84
C GLY A 22 -9.95 -8.92 -6.39
N GLY A 23 -8.81 -9.25 -7.02
CA GLY A 23 -8.03 -10.45 -6.71
C GLY A 23 -8.62 -11.75 -7.26
N ILE A 24 -9.59 -11.70 -8.20
CA ILE A 24 -10.18 -12.90 -8.78
C ILE A 24 -9.14 -13.77 -9.50
N GLY A 25 -8.17 -13.12 -10.18
CA GLY A 25 -7.06 -13.84 -10.85
C GLY A 25 -6.18 -14.59 -9.85
N MET A 26 -5.84 -13.96 -8.74
CA MET A 26 -5.08 -14.57 -7.65
C MET A 26 -5.86 -15.73 -7.03
N ALA A 27 -7.15 -15.56 -6.73
CA ALA A 27 -7.99 -16.60 -6.19
C ALA A 27 -8.07 -17.83 -7.11
N ALA A 28 -8.16 -17.62 -8.43
CA ALA A 28 -8.09 -18.72 -9.39
C ALA A 28 -6.73 -19.44 -9.37
N GLY A 29 -5.63 -18.70 -9.17
CA GLY A 29 -4.31 -19.28 -8.98
C GLY A 29 -4.20 -20.13 -7.71
N LEU A 30 -5.02 -19.86 -6.69
CA LEU A 30 -5.14 -20.67 -5.48
C LEU A 30 -6.08 -21.88 -5.64
N GLY A 31 -6.74 -22.03 -6.79
CA GLY A 31 -7.62 -23.17 -7.07
C GLY A 31 -9.12 -22.86 -6.99
N TYR A 32 -9.51 -21.61 -6.73
CA TYR A 32 -10.92 -21.23 -6.81
C TYR A 32 -11.42 -21.21 -8.23
N GLU A 33 -12.68 -21.59 -8.47
CA GLU A 33 -13.34 -21.54 -9.77
C GLU A 33 -14.60 -20.68 -9.67
N PHE A 34 -14.88 -19.92 -10.73
CA PHE A 34 -15.98 -18.95 -10.80
C PHE A 34 -16.92 -19.32 -11.92
N PHE A 35 -18.22 -19.29 -11.65
CA PHE A 35 -19.26 -19.71 -12.60
C PHE A 35 -20.35 -18.65 -12.70
N ASP A 36 -20.95 -18.54 -13.91
CA ASP A 36 -22.14 -17.70 -14.14
C ASP A 36 -23.44 -18.41 -13.71
N GLU A 37 -24.58 -17.73 -13.89
CA GLU A 37 -25.91 -18.24 -13.57
C GLU A 37 -26.27 -19.54 -14.31
N ASN A 38 -25.69 -19.77 -15.49
CA ASN A 38 -25.86 -20.96 -16.29
C ASN A 38 -24.84 -22.05 -15.96
N ASN A 39 -24.05 -21.87 -14.89
CA ASN A 39 -22.98 -22.77 -14.47
C ASN A 39 -21.84 -22.92 -15.49
N HIS A 40 -21.65 -21.94 -16.39
CA HIS A 40 -20.47 -21.88 -17.25
C HIS A 40 -19.31 -21.30 -16.50
N ARG A 41 -18.13 -21.94 -16.61
CA ARG A 41 -16.92 -21.48 -15.98
C ARG A 41 -16.45 -20.14 -16.62
N LEU A 42 -16.21 -19.16 -15.77
CA LEU A 42 -15.75 -17.84 -16.17
C LEU A 42 -14.21 -17.74 -16.16
N ARG A 43 -13.67 -16.92 -17.06
CA ARG A 43 -12.27 -16.49 -16.96
C ARG A 43 -12.09 -15.61 -15.72
N PRO A 44 -11.03 -15.81 -14.92
CA PRO A 44 -10.81 -15.06 -13.69
C PRO A 44 -10.14 -13.69 -14.00
N VAL A 45 -10.90 -12.79 -14.57
CA VAL A 45 -10.48 -11.43 -14.96
C VAL A 45 -11.49 -10.39 -14.48
N GLY A 46 -11.07 -9.13 -14.30
CA GLY A 46 -11.91 -8.06 -13.79
C GLY A 46 -13.27 -7.92 -14.51
N SER A 47 -13.30 -8.07 -15.84
CA SER A 47 -14.55 -8.01 -16.63
C SER A 47 -15.52 -9.17 -16.39
N SER A 48 -15.16 -10.15 -15.61
CA SER A 48 -16.05 -11.27 -15.25
C SER A 48 -16.73 -11.08 -13.90
N LEU A 49 -16.31 -10.12 -13.07
CA LEU A 49 -16.79 -9.93 -11.69
C LEU A 49 -18.31 -9.84 -11.58
N GLY A 50 -18.94 -8.99 -12.41
CA GLY A 50 -20.39 -8.78 -12.40
C GLY A 50 -21.22 -9.99 -12.83
N ARG A 51 -20.59 -10.99 -13.43
CA ARG A 51 -21.23 -12.21 -13.94
C ARG A 51 -21.10 -13.41 -13.00
N VAL A 52 -20.27 -13.33 -11.96
CA VAL A 52 -20.06 -14.44 -11.03
C VAL A 52 -21.33 -14.67 -10.21
N ALA A 53 -21.89 -15.87 -10.31
CA ALA A 53 -23.06 -16.34 -9.56
C ALA A 53 -22.72 -17.45 -8.58
N ARG A 54 -21.62 -18.18 -8.81
CA ARG A 54 -21.17 -19.27 -7.91
C ARG A 54 -19.64 -19.32 -7.85
N ILE A 55 -19.12 -19.60 -6.66
CA ILE A 55 -17.69 -19.77 -6.37
C ILE A 55 -17.50 -21.20 -5.86
N SER A 56 -16.55 -21.95 -6.42
CA SER A 56 -16.13 -23.28 -5.96
C SER A 56 -14.73 -23.22 -5.36
N ALA A 57 -14.53 -23.89 -4.24
CA ALA A 57 -13.26 -24.07 -3.56
C ALA A 57 -12.73 -25.53 -3.62
N GLU A 58 -13.33 -26.38 -4.42
CA GLU A 58 -13.04 -27.84 -4.47
C GLU A 58 -11.58 -28.14 -4.83
N ARG A 59 -10.93 -27.25 -5.59
CA ARG A 59 -9.55 -27.40 -6.01
C ARG A 59 -8.55 -26.62 -5.17
N VAL A 60 -9.03 -25.97 -4.11
CA VAL A 60 -8.16 -25.19 -3.22
C VAL A 60 -7.35 -26.14 -2.34
N PRO A 61 -6.01 -26.05 -2.36
CA PRO A 61 -5.18 -26.94 -1.56
C PRO A 61 -5.37 -26.72 -0.05
N THR A 62 -5.51 -27.81 0.70
CA THR A 62 -5.73 -27.76 2.17
C THR A 62 -4.58 -27.14 2.94
N PHE A 63 -3.36 -27.15 2.40
CA PHE A 63 -2.18 -26.55 3.04
C PHE A 63 -2.31 -25.05 3.25
N LEU A 64 -3.12 -24.32 2.46
CA LEU A 64 -3.36 -22.89 2.64
C LEU A 64 -3.92 -22.55 4.03
N ASN A 65 -4.62 -23.49 4.67
CA ASN A 65 -5.14 -23.30 6.02
C ASN A 65 -4.04 -23.21 7.09
N ASN A 66 -2.82 -23.65 6.78
CA ASN A 66 -1.68 -23.71 7.70
C ASN A 66 -0.64 -22.63 7.43
N ILE A 67 -0.91 -21.70 6.50
CA ILE A 67 -0.01 -20.62 6.14
C ILE A 67 -0.57 -19.30 6.67
N GLY A 68 0.22 -18.59 7.48
CA GLY A 68 -0.08 -17.22 7.88
C GLY A 68 0.21 -16.28 6.71
N ILE A 69 -0.78 -15.48 6.29
CA ILE A 69 -0.60 -14.47 5.24
C ILE A 69 -0.87 -13.09 5.84
N GLU A 70 0.13 -12.23 5.78
CA GLU A 70 0.04 -10.82 6.17
C GLU A 70 0.15 -9.93 4.94
N ILE A 71 -0.84 -9.07 4.77
CA ILE A 71 -1.00 -8.19 3.60
C ILE A 71 -0.51 -6.81 4.01
N LEU A 72 0.65 -6.43 3.49
CA LEU A 72 1.32 -5.18 3.82
C LEU A 72 0.72 -4.03 3.01
N THR A 73 0.06 -3.10 3.68
CA THR A 73 -0.44 -1.87 3.07
C THR A 73 -0.53 -0.74 4.08
N ASP A 74 -0.24 0.48 3.61
CA ASP A 74 -0.38 1.71 4.40
C ASP A 74 -1.52 2.60 3.87
N VAL A 75 -2.34 2.08 2.91
CA VAL A 75 -3.56 2.75 2.47
C VAL A 75 -4.77 2.21 3.22
N SER A 76 -5.69 3.09 3.59
CA SER A 76 -6.91 2.76 4.32
C SER A 76 -8.15 2.67 3.42
N ASN A 77 -8.00 2.85 2.11
CA ASN A 77 -9.11 2.86 1.17
C ASN A 77 -9.95 1.59 1.28
N PRO A 78 -11.31 1.71 1.37
CA PRO A 78 -12.20 0.56 1.29
C PRO A 78 -12.16 -0.04 -0.12
N LEU A 79 -12.77 -1.19 -0.28
CA LEU A 79 -12.81 -1.85 -1.57
C LEU A 79 -13.61 -1.08 -2.62
N CYS A 80 -14.80 -0.63 -2.27
CA CYS A 80 -15.77 0.00 -3.18
C CYS A 80 -16.25 1.36 -2.66
N GLY A 81 -16.89 2.14 -3.55
CA GLY A 81 -17.44 3.46 -3.26
C GLY A 81 -16.50 4.59 -3.63
N GLN A 82 -16.87 5.83 -3.30
CA GLN A 82 -16.13 7.04 -3.74
C GLN A 82 -14.65 7.05 -3.35
N GLN A 83 -14.30 6.44 -2.22
CA GLN A 83 -12.92 6.29 -1.74
C GLN A 83 -12.36 4.88 -2.02
N GLY A 84 -13.07 4.08 -2.80
CA GLY A 84 -12.73 2.69 -3.10
C GLY A 84 -11.61 2.54 -4.12
N ALA A 85 -11.14 1.31 -4.24
CA ALA A 85 -10.04 0.92 -5.12
C ALA A 85 -10.21 1.43 -6.55
N THR A 86 -11.37 1.20 -7.15
CA THR A 86 -11.66 1.54 -8.54
C THR A 86 -11.71 3.05 -8.76
N GLN A 87 -12.42 3.79 -7.88
CA GLN A 87 -12.60 5.22 -8.03
C GLN A 87 -11.29 6.00 -7.85
N ILE A 88 -10.46 5.60 -6.88
CA ILE A 88 -9.22 6.32 -6.55
C ILE A 88 -8.05 5.90 -7.46
N PHE A 89 -7.92 4.61 -7.74
CA PHE A 89 -6.72 4.06 -8.40
C PHE A 89 -6.97 3.51 -9.81
N GLY A 90 -8.23 3.40 -10.25
CA GLY A 90 -8.58 2.77 -11.52
C GLY A 90 -7.98 3.48 -12.74
N ARG A 91 -8.02 4.82 -12.76
CA ARG A 91 -7.49 5.62 -13.89
C ARG A 91 -6.00 5.40 -14.11
N GLN A 92 -5.18 5.42 -13.07
CA GLN A 92 -3.73 5.20 -13.18
C GLN A 92 -3.38 3.77 -13.62
N LYS A 93 -4.34 2.85 -13.55
CA LYS A 93 -4.23 1.46 -14.01
C LYS A 93 -4.83 1.23 -15.40
N GLY A 94 -5.16 2.32 -16.11
CA GLY A 94 -5.65 2.28 -17.47
C GLY A 94 -7.17 2.12 -17.62
N LEU A 95 -7.94 2.20 -16.52
CA LEU A 95 -9.40 2.15 -16.62
C LEU A 95 -9.95 3.50 -17.06
N SER A 96 -10.77 3.48 -18.12
CA SER A 96 -11.45 4.68 -18.61
C SER A 96 -12.43 5.24 -17.59
N GLU A 97 -12.53 6.56 -17.51
CA GLU A 97 -13.34 7.26 -16.51
C GLU A 97 -14.82 6.82 -16.50
N TRP A 98 -15.37 6.62 -17.69
CA TRP A 98 -16.78 6.21 -17.86
C TRP A 98 -17.06 4.78 -17.39
N LEU A 99 -16.02 3.95 -17.14
CA LEU A 99 -16.15 2.59 -16.61
C LEU A 99 -16.00 2.52 -15.08
N LEU A 100 -15.52 3.56 -14.43
CA LEU A 100 -15.21 3.51 -12.98
C LEU A 100 -16.42 3.07 -12.16
N SER A 101 -17.58 3.66 -12.42
CA SER A 101 -18.79 3.36 -11.62
C SER A 101 -19.32 1.94 -11.88
N SER A 102 -19.30 1.47 -13.12
CA SER A 102 -19.76 0.11 -13.44
C SER A 102 -18.82 -0.95 -12.85
N VAL A 103 -17.51 -0.77 -12.99
CA VAL A 103 -16.52 -1.69 -12.43
C VAL A 103 -16.56 -1.71 -10.90
N ASP A 104 -16.78 -0.56 -10.25
CA ASP A 104 -16.97 -0.49 -8.78
C ASP A 104 -18.21 -1.28 -8.34
N GLN A 105 -19.32 -1.15 -9.08
CA GLN A 105 -20.56 -1.90 -8.80
C GLN A 105 -20.40 -3.41 -9.03
N GLU A 106 -19.71 -3.81 -10.09
CA GLU A 106 -19.43 -5.23 -10.35
C GLU A 106 -18.54 -5.83 -9.28
N MET A 107 -17.54 -5.09 -8.80
CA MET A 107 -16.68 -5.50 -7.68
C MET A 107 -17.48 -5.63 -6.39
N ARG A 108 -18.38 -4.70 -6.12
CA ARG A 108 -19.30 -4.77 -4.98
C ARG A 108 -20.18 -6.01 -5.04
N LYS A 109 -20.87 -6.24 -6.18
CA LYS A 109 -21.72 -7.42 -6.39
C LYS A 109 -20.95 -8.73 -6.17
N PHE A 110 -19.74 -8.81 -6.68
CA PHE A 110 -18.87 -9.97 -6.47
C PHE A 110 -18.58 -10.23 -4.99
N TYR A 111 -18.26 -9.19 -4.24
CA TYR A 111 -17.93 -9.34 -2.82
C TYR A 111 -19.15 -9.46 -1.90
N GLU A 112 -20.32 -8.99 -2.32
CA GLU A 112 -21.59 -9.33 -1.65
C GLU A 112 -21.85 -10.83 -1.66
N LEU A 113 -21.42 -11.53 -2.74
CA LEU A 113 -21.47 -12.99 -2.84
C LEU A 113 -20.31 -13.66 -2.07
N ALA A 114 -19.09 -13.18 -2.26
CA ALA A 114 -17.89 -13.88 -1.79
C ALA A 114 -17.59 -13.65 -0.30
N ASN A 115 -17.70 -12.41 0.17
CA ASN A 115 -17.44 -12.00 1.54
C ASN A 115 -17.98 -10.57 1.79
N PRO A 116 -19.23 -10.40 2.19
CA PRO A 116 -19.83 -9.07 2.39
C PRO A 116 -19.09 -8.19 3.42
N GLN A 117 -18.45 -8.79 4.42
CA GLN A 117 -17.77 -8.06 5.49
C GLN A 117 -16.57 -7.26 4.98
N ILE A 118 -15.94 -7.70 3.89
CA ILE A 118 -14.77 -7.04 3.31
C ILE A 118 -15.08 -5.64 2.77
N LEU A 119 -16.34 -5.38 2.41
CA LEU A 119 -16.77 -4.11 1.82
C LEU A 119 -16.58 -2.92 2.77
N THR A 120 -16.58 -3.16 4.09
CA THR A 120 -16.39 -2.14 5.11
C THR A 120 -14.99 -2.14 5.73
N GLN A 121 -14.15 -3.11 5.33
CA GLN A 121 -12.80 -3.25 5.91
C GLN A 121 -11.86 -2.18 5.34
N ALA A 122 -11.19 -1.44 6.22
CA ALA A 122 -10.15 -0.50 5.85
C ALA A 122 -8.97 -1.25 5.19
N GLY A 123 -8.40 -0.67 4.13
CA GLY A 123 -7.30 -1.26 3.38
C GLY A 123 -7.69 -2.35 2.38
N ALA A 124 -8.95 -2.78 2.34
CA ALA A 124 -9.41 -3.82 1.42
C ALA A 124 -9.27 -3.41 -0.06
N GLY A 125 -9.27 -2.11 -0.36
CA GLY A 125 -9.07 -1.57 -1.72
C GLY A 125 -7.62 -1.61 -2.20
N ALA A 126 -6.65 -1.88 -1.32
CA ALA A 126 -5.25 -1.91 -1.70
C ALA A 126 -4.99 -2.91 -2.84
N GLY A 127 -4.12 -2.49 -3.77
CA GLY A 127 -3.78 -3.33 -4.91
C GLY A 127 -4.92 -3.56 -5.91
N GLY A 128 -5.94 -2.66 -6.00
CA GLY A 128 -7.11 -2.85 -6.86
C GLY A 128 -8.01 -3.99 -6.41
N GLY A 129 -8.13 -4.16 -5.08
CA GLY A 129 -8.87 -5.25 -4.45
C GLY A 129 -8.06 -6.53 -4.23
N MET A 130 -6.76 -6.53 -4.52
CA MET A 130 -5.89 -7.67 -4.19
C MET A 130 -5.90 -7.99 -2.70
N ALA A 131 -5.88 -6.96 -1.84
CA ALA A 131 -5.99 -7.14 -0.39
C ALA A 131 -7.32 -7.82 -0.01
N ALA A 132 -8.43 -7.37 -0.59
CA ALA A 132 -9.73 -8.03 -0.38
C ALA A 132 -9.72 -9.50 -0.82
N GLY A 133 -9.09 -9.79 -1.97
CA GLY A 133 -8.92 -11.16 -2.47
C GLY A 133 -8.12 -12.03 -1.51
N LEU A 134 -6.97 -11.54 -1.04
CA LEU A 134 -6.12 -12.28 -0.10
C LEU A 134 -6.81 -12.52 1.25
N VAL A 135 -7.57 -11.54 1.76
CA VAL A 135 -8.37 -11.73 2.99
C VAL A 135 -9.41 -12.82 2.77
N THR A 136 -10.18 -12.73 1.67
CA THR A 136 -11.34 -13.60 1.40
C THR A 136 -10.92 -15.02 1.04
N PHE A 137 -9.96 -15.17 0.14
CA PHE A 137 -9.63 -16.46 -0.48
C PHE A 137 -8.38 -17.12 0.11
N ALA A 138 -7.54 -16.37 0.79
CA ALA A 138 -6.32 -16.91 1.41
C ALA A 138 -6.27 -16.69 2.93
N LYS A 139 -7.36 -16.19 3.55
CA LYS A 139 -7.47 -15.91 4.99
C LYS A 139 -6.38 -14.96 5.51
N GLY A 140 -5.88 -14.08 4.63
CA GLY A 140 -4.87 -13.10 4.95
C GLY A 140 -5.36 -12.02 5.93
N LYS A 141 -4.43 -11.38 6.62
CA LYS A 141 -4.71 -10.25 7.52
C LYS A 141 -4.05 -9.00 6.96
N VAL A 142 -4.81 -7.91 6.85
CA VAL A 142 -4.25 -6.59 6.51
C VAL A 142 -3.49 -6.08 7.73
N VAL A 143 -2.26 -5.69 7.51
CA VAL A 143 -1.36 -5.11 8.52
C VAL A 143 -0.67 -3.87 7.97
N SER A 144 -0.23 -2.99 8.86
CA SER A 144 0.60 -1.84 8.47
C SER A 144 1.91 -2.32 7.84
N GLY A 145 2.18 -1.85 6.63
CA GLY A 145 3.41 -2.18 5.92
C GLY A 145 4.63 -1.63 6.62
N ILE A 146 4.58 -0.35 7.03
CA ILE A 146 5.70 0.29 7.71
C ILE A 146 5.98 -0.35 9.07
N ASP A 147 4.96 -0.59 9.90
CA ASP A 147 5.17 -1.18 11.24
C ASP A 147 5.76 -2.58 11.13
N THR A 148 5.24 -3.40 10.20
CA THR A 148 5.78 -4.75 9.97
C THR A 148 7.24 -4.71 9.50
N CYS A 149 7.60 -3.78 8.61
CA CYS A 149 8.99 -3.61 8.19
C CYS A 149 9.89 -3.19 9.35
N LEU A 150 9.44 -2.28 10.20
CA LEU A 150 10.19 -1.82 11.36
C LEU A 150 10.39 -2.96 12.38
N ASP A 151 9.37 -3.79 12.60
CA ASP A 151 9.47 -4.97 13.46
C ASP A 151 10.48 -5.99 12.92
N LEU A 152 10.41 -6.30 11.62
CA LEU A 152 11.33 -7.23 10.96
C LEU A 152 12.79 -6.75 10.99
N LEU A 153 13.01 -5.43 11.02
CA LEU A 153 14.33 -4.81 11.10
C LEU A 153 14.83 -4.62 12.53
N ASP A 154 14.03 -4.98 13.55
CA ASP A 154 14.35 -4.71 14.96
C ASP A 154 14.64 -3.22 15.19
N PHE A 155 13.81 -2.36 14.60
CA PHE A 155 14.01 -0.92 14.57
C PHE A 155 14.07 -0.32 15.97
N ASP A 156 13.17 -0.71 16.86
CA ASP A 156 13.07 -0.14 18.21
C ASP A 156 14.34 -0.34 19.06
N ARG A 157 15.08 -1.42 18.81
CA ARG A 157 16.38 -1.64 19.42
C ARG A 157 17.46 -0.77 18.78
N ARG A 158 17.51 -0.79 17.43
CA ARG A 158 18.55 -0.08 16.67
C ARG A 158 18.46 1.43 16.84
N VAL A 159 17.26 1.99 16.85
CA VAL A 159 17.07 3.45 16.90
C VAL A 159 17.57 4.05 18.21
N LYS A 160 17.63 3.28 19.31
CA LYS A 160 18.15 3.74 20.61
C LYS A 160 19.64 4.09 20.60
N GLU A 161 20.37 3.60 19.62
CA GLU A 161 21.81 3.87 19.43
C GLU A 161 22.05 5.07 18.50
N ALA A 162 20.99 5.74 18.03
CA ALA A 162 21.08 6.87 17.11
C ALA A 162 20.98 8.20 17.85
N ASP A 163 21.79 9.17 17.44
CA ASP A 163 21.69 10.56 17.88
C ASP A 163 20.73 11.38 17.03
N LEU A 164 20.43 10.91 15.82
CA LEU A 164 19.55 11.55 14.86
C LEU A 164 18.94 10.51 13.92
N VAL A 165 17.68 10.67 13.59
CA VAL A 165 17.01 9.89 12.53
C VAL A 165 16.72 10.83 11.35
N VAL A 166 17.10 10.41 10.15
CA VAL A 166 16.76 11.11 8.90
C VAL A 166 15.81 10.26 8.10
N VAL A 167 14.66 10.84 7.75
CA VAL A 167 13.64 10.21 6.91
C VAL A 167 13.48 10.98 5.61
N GLY A 168 12.94 10.35 4.56
CA GLY A 168 12.73 11.04 3.30
C GLY A 168 11.70 10.38 2.40
N GLU A 169 11.16 11.18 1.50
CA GLU A 169 10.28 10.73 0.43
C GLU A 169 10.33 11.72 -0.76
N GLY A 170 9.74 11.33 -1.89
CA GLY A 170 9.74 12.17 -3.09
C GLY A 170 8.96 13.47 -2.88
N ARG A 171 7.77 13.41 -2.27
CA ARG A 171 6.96 14.59 -1.91
C ARG A 171 6.22 14.32 -0.61
N MET A 172 6.44 15.19 0.36
CA MET A 172 5.69 15.17 1.61
C MET A 172 4.45 16.04 1.51
N ASP A 173 3.30 15.49 1.85
CA ASP A 173 1.98 16.13 1.83
C ASP A 173 1.14 15.69 3.04
N LYS A 174 -0.12 16.15 3.12
CA LYS A 174 -1.04 15.72 4.19
C LYS A 174 -1.26 14.21 4.25
N GLN A 175 -1.21 13.51 3.10
CA GLN A 175 -1.34 12.05 3.09
C GLN A 175 -0.12 11.37 3.70
N SER A 176 1.08 11.97 3.55
CA SER A 176 2.30 11.49 4.21
C SER A 176 2.13 11.48 5.73
N LEU A 177 1.47 12.52 6.28
CA LEU A 177 1.17 12.63 7.72
C LEU A 177 0.15 11.58 8.21
N ALA A 178 -0.60 10.95 7.31
CA ALA A 178 -1.55 9.90 7.67
C ALA A 178 -0.89 8.53 7.98
N GLY A 179 0.46 8.44 7.96
CA GLY A 179 1.19 7.24 8.39
C GLY A 179 1.99 6.55 7.29
N LYS A 180 2.37 7.27 6.22
CA LYS A 180 3.37 6.76 5.26
C LYS A 180 4.72 6.55 5.95
N ALA A 181 5.64 5.88 5.28
CA ALA A 181 6.92 5.44 5.83
C ALA A 181 7.69 6.49 6.66
N PRO A 182 7.88 7.75 6.22
CA PRO A 182 8.60 8.74 7.01
C PRO A 182 7.95 9.02 8.37
N VAL A 183 6.62 9.15 8.39
CA VAL A 183 5.87 9.43 9.60
C VAL A 183 5.76 8.18 10.49
N GLY A 184 5.62 6.99 9.91
CA GLY A 184 5.64 5.74 10.66
C GLY A 184 6.96 5.55 11.41
N ILE A 185 8.10 5.81 10.75
CA ILE A 185 9.43 5.79 11.37
C ILE A 185 9.53 6.83 12.49
N ALA A 186 9.12 8.06 12.20
CA ALA A 186 9.19 9.16 13.17
C ALA A 186 8.35 8.88 14.43
N ARG A 187 7.14 8.34 14.29
CA ARG A 187 6.27 7.97 15.41
C ARG A 187 6.88 6.89 16.31
N ARG A 188 7.63 5.96 15.73
CA ARG A 188 8.32 4.88 16.47
C ARG A 188 9.67 5.30 17.03
N THR A 189 10.23 6.41 16.58
CA THR A 189 11.47 6.97 17.13
C THR A 189 11.20 7.55 18.50
N PRO A 190 12.03 7.24 19.54
CA PRO A 190 11.95 7.87 20.84
C PRO A 190 11.99 9.40 20.75
N LYS A 191 11.23 10.10 21.62
CA LYS A 191 11.06 11.56 21.52
C LYS A 191 12.34 12.36 21.79
N GLU A 192 13.27 11.77 22.48
CA GLU A 192 14.60 12.31 22.79
C GLU A 192 15.54 12.28 21.58
N ILE A 193 15.25 11.47 20.57
CA ILE A 193 16.02 11.37 19.33
C ILE A 193 15.36 12.22 18.26
N PRO A 194 16.00 13.31 17.81
CA PRO A 194 15.42 14.17 16.79
C PRO A 194 15.24 13.45 15.45
N VAL A 195 14.15 13.78 14.76
CA VAL A 195 13.86 13.27 13.42
C VAL A 195 13.81 14.42 12.44
N LEU A 196 14.59 14.37 11.37
CA LEU A 196 14.55 15.31 10.27
C LEU A 196 14.04 14.65 9.00
N ALA A 197 13.21 15.35 8.25
CA ALA A 197 12.76 14.91 6.93
C ALA A 197 13.53 15.64 5.82
N ILE A 198 14.07 14.89 4.84
CA ILE A 198 14.65 15.45 3.62
C ILE A 198 13.83 14.91 2.46
N CYS A 199 13.09 15.77 1.78
CA CYS A 199 12.12 15.39 0.76
C CYS A 199 12.43 16.00 -0.59
N GLY A 200 12.01 15.36 -1.67
CA GLY A 200 12.08 15.94 -3.01
C GLY A 200 11.39 17.30 -3.04
N SER A 201 10.16 17.36 -2.56
CA SER A 201 9.40 18.60 -2.36
C SER A 201 8.50 18.52 -1.13
N LEU A 202 8.04 19.66 -0.65
CA LEU A 202 7.03 19.81 0.38
C LEU A 202 5.78 20.44 -0.23
N ALA A 203 4.61 19.95 0.13
CA ALA A 203 3.35 20.53 -0.31
C ALA A 203 3.02 21.79 0.50
N ASP A 204 2.36 22.75 -0.14
CA ASP A 204 1.99 24.04 0.48
C ASP A 204 0.96 23.88 1.59
N ASP A 205 0.23 22.77 1.60
CA ASP A 205 -0.82 22.48 2.58
C ASP A 205 -0.31 21.72 3.81
N LEU A 206 1.01 21.51 3.91
CA LEU A 206 1.61 20.92 5.11
C LEU A 206 1.49 21.86 6.31
N PRO A 207 1.09 21.34 7.48
CA PRO A 207 1.14 22.13 8.70
C PRO A 207 2.59 22.37 9.13
N PRO A 208 2.83 23.41 9.96
CA PRO A 208 4.17 23.69 10.49
C PRO A 208 4.73 22.51 11.29
N PHE A 209 6.05 22.35 11.26
CA PHE A 209 6.80 21.47 12.15
C PHE A 209 7.19 22.21 13.44
N PRO A 210 7.43 21.50 14.58
CA PRO A 210 7.45 20.04 14.71
C PRO A 210 6.07 19.39 14.66
N ARG A 211 5.99 18.24 14.02
CA ARG A 211 4.75 17.44 13.92
C ARG A 211 5.09 15.97 13.71
N GLU A 212 4.26 15.07 14.27
CA GLU A 212 4.40 13.60 14.15
C GLU A 212 5.81 13.10 14.52
N ASN A 213 6.42 13.74 15.50
CA ASN A 213 7.81 13.54 15.95
C ASN A 213 8.88 13.92 14.89
N ILE A 214 8.52 14.61 13.82
CA ILE A 214 9.47 15.22 12.87
C ILE A 214 9.69 16.67 13.32
N GLN A 215 10.95 17.04 13.63
CA GLN A 215 11.32 18.37 14.09
C GLN A 215 11.36 19.39 12.97
N ALA A 216 11.89 18.99 11.81
CA ALA A 216 11.98 19.88 10.65
C ALA A 216 11.92 19.05 9.35
N ALA A 217 11.44 19.68 8.28
CA ALA A 217 11.42 19.11 6.94
C ALA A 217 12.10 20.05 5.94
N PHE A 218 12.95 19.51 5.09
CA PHE A 218 13.75 20.22 4.13
C PHE A 218 13.49 19.71 2.71
N PRO A 219 13.05 20.58 1.76
CA PRO A 219 13.00 20.21 0.35
C PRO A 219 14.40 20.24 -0.25
N ILE A 220 14.67 19.35 -1.22
CA ILE A 220 15.96 19.36 -1.94
C ILE A 220 15.94 20.28 -3.17
N ILE A 221 14.77 20.72 -3.62
CA ILE A 221 14.63 21.62 -4.77
C ILE A 221 15.29 22.96 -4.43
N SER A 222 16.25 23.35 -5.26
CA SER A 222 17.05 24.57 -5.04
C SER A 222 16.69 25.74 -5.94
N GLN A 223 15.94 25.46 -7.01
CA GLN A 223 15.55 26.45 -8.00
C GLN A 223 14.25 26.03 -8.69
N VAL A 224 13.56 26.99 -9.27
CA VAL A 224 12.42 26.71 -10.13
C VAL A 224 12.95 26.21 -11.47
N ALA A 225 12.58 25.00 -11.86
CA ALA A 225 12.96 24.36 -13.11
C ALA A 225 11.88 23.37 -13.54
N ASP A 226 11.90 22.92 -14.77
CA ASP A 226 11.04 21.86 -15.26
C ASP A 226 11.29 20.55 -14.49
N LEU A 227 10.26 19.70 -14.42
CA LEU A 227 10.31 18.46 -13.64
C LEU A 227 11.48 17.57 -14.05
N ASP A 228 11.70 17.40 -15.35
CA ASP A 228 12.78 16.53 -15.86
C ASP A 228 14.17 17.02 -15.43
N VAL A 229 14.40 18.36 -15.46
CA VAL A 229 15.63 18.96 -14.98
C VAL A 229 15.78 18.78 -13.47
N THR A 230 14.70 18.98 -12.72
CA THR A 230 14.68 18.79 -11.26
C THR A 230 15.01 17.37 -10.88
N LEU A 231 14.42 16.38 -11.57
CA LEU A 231 14.69 14.96 -11.34
C LEU A 231 16.13 14.56 -11.71
N ALA A 232 16.65 15.09 -12.82
CA ALA A 232 18.05 14.84 -13.22
C ALA A 232 19.06 15.34 -12.17
N GLN A 233 18.75 16.44 -11.47
CA GLN A 233 19.59 17.03 -10.43
C GLN A 233 19.32 16.51 -9.02
N ALA A 234 18.39 15.57 -8.83
CA ALA A 234 17.92 15.15 -7.52
C ALA A 234 19.05 14.67 -6.59
N ARG A 235 20.03 13.90 -7.12
CA ARG A 235 21.16 13.43 -6.34
C ARG A 235 22.05 14.55 -5.81
N GLU A 236 22.39 15.50 -6.67
CA GLU A 236 23.25 16.65 -6.32
C GLU A 236 22.54 17.55 -5.30
N ASN A 237 21.26 17.79 -5.52
CA ASN A 237 20.42 18.57 -4.64
C ASN A 237 20.31 17.92 -3.25
N LEU A 238 20.13 16.59 -3.18
CA LEU A 238 20.09 15.84 -1.92
C LEU A 238 21.43 15.97 -1.17
N VAL A 239 22.55 15.76 -1.85
CA VAL A 239 23.89 15.89 -1.25
C VAL A 239 24.14 17.29 -0.71
N ARG A 240 23.74 18.32 -1.46
CA ARG A 240 23.87 19.71 -1.00
C ARG A 240 23.03 19.98 0.25
N THR A 241 21.76 19.58 0.24
CA THR A 241 20.86 19.79 1.38
C THR A 241 21.38 19.02 2.61
N ALA A 242 21.77 17.75 2.45
CA ALA A 242 22.31 16.96 3.54
C ALA A 242 23.60 17.57 4.12
N ARG A 243 24.51 18.08 3.27
CA ARG A 243 25.74 18.76 3.72
C ARG A 243 25.42 20.02 4.54
N ASN A 244 24.46 20.83 4.08
CA ASN A 244 24.07 22.04 4.82
C ASN A 244 23.49 21.71 6.19
N ILE A 245 22.66 20.64 6.28
CA ILE A 245 22.15 20.16 7.56
C ILE A 245 23.27 19.64 8.45
N GLY A 246 24.20 18.83 7.89
CA GLY A 246 25.36 18.32 8.62
C GLY A 246 26.20 19.44 9.21
N ASN A 247 26.55 20.46 8.41
CA ASN A 247 27.31 21.61 8.88
C ASN A 247 26.59 22.39 9.99
N LEU A 248 25.25 22.40 10.00
CA LEU A 248 24.48 23.05 11.07
C LEU A 248 24.51 22.22 12.36
N LEU A 249 24.58 20.90 12.26
CA LEU A 249 24.62 19.99 13.41
C LEU A 249 26.01 19.90 14.07
N ASP A 250 27.07 20.24 13.32
CA ASP A 250 28.45 20.24 13.80
C ASP A 250 28.83 21.53 14.58
N ILE A 251 27.88 22.46 14.77
CA ILE A 251 28.06 23.68 15.57
C ILE A 251 27.66 23.40 17.03
#